data_5b8aa42deb5fa7e7e94af77ae37ca950
#
_entry.id   5b8aa42deb5fa7e7e94af77ae37ca950
#
_cell.length_a   1.000
_cell.length_b   1.000
_cell.length_c   1.000
_cell.angle_alpha   90.00
_cell.angle_beta   90.00
_cell.angle_gamma   90.00
#
_symmetry.space_group_name_H-M   'P 1'
#
loop_
_entity.id
_entity.type
_entity.pdbx_description
1 polymer ?
#
loop_
_entity_poly.entity_id
_entity_poly.type
_entity_poly.pdbx_seq_one_letter_code
_entity_poly.pdbx_strand_id
1 'polypeptide(L)'
;MNKYDRFLTRGKPIDGSKDYAYGTLNIIEVCPSPIKIGQEDTDCNLYKITYRVPNTVADWNLPYPQKSTFVKPETVGRYTGQDDVLRNKIFEGDIVSFDDINNDRVFGIVIFNMDTLSWAIADAYKIYYDLCRASDMSIIGNKDDNKILLKNFEWNWSEYV
;
A
#
# COMPACT_ATOMS: atom_id res chain seq x y z
N MET A 1 -16.40 2.24 -9.04
CA MET A 1 -15.62 1.37 -8.12
C MET A 1 -16.29 0.01 -8.02
N ASN A 2 -15.55 -1.08 -8.26
CA ASN A 2 -16.08 -2.42 -8.04
C ASN A 2 -16.10 -2.68 -6.52
N LYS A 3 -17.20 -3.30 -6.00
CA LYS A 3 -17.32 -3.56 -4.54
C LYS A 3 -16.18 -4.40 -3.95
N TYR A 4 -15.43 -5.11 -4.79
CA TYR A 4 -14.29 -5.94 -4.38
C TYR A 4 -12.96 -5.18 -4.36
N ASP A 5 -12.89 -3.99 -4.95
CA ASP A 5 -11.65 -3.20 -5.00
C ASP A 5 -11.17 -2.77 -3.61
N ARG A 6 -12.07 -2.68 -2.62
CA ARG A 6 -11.75 -2.37 -1.23
C ARG A 6 -10.81 -3.37 -0.55
N PHE A 7 -10.66 -4.56 -1.11
CA PHE A 7 -9.73 -5.60 -0.62
C PHE A 7 -8.43 -5.64 -1.42
N LEU A 8 -8.27 -4.72 -2.36
CA LEU A 8 -7.08 -4.65 -3.19
C LEU A 8 -5.90 -4.20 -2.36
N THR A 9 -4.81 -4.93 -2.49
CA THR A 9 -3.53 -4.64 -1.87
C THR A 9 -2.46 -4.61 -2.93
N ARG A 10 -1.40 -3.86 -2.72
CA ARG A 10 -0.19 -3.92 -3.52
C ARG A 10 1.01 -4.28 -2.66
N GLY A 11 2.09 -4.76 -3.29
CA GLY A 11 3.37 -4.99 -2.63
C GLY A 11 4.45 -5.28 -3.66
N LYS A 12 5.70 -4.98 -3.33
CA LYS A 12 6.83 -5.25 -4.22
C LYS A 12 7.26 -6.70 -4.11
N PRO A 13 7.37 -7.43 -5.25
CA PRO A 13 7.86 -8.80 -5.26
C PRO A 13 9.26 -8.91 -4.67
N ILE A 14 9.51 -10.03 -3.99
CA ILE A 14 10.83 -10.33 -3.41
C ILE A 14 11.87 -10.73 -4.47
N ASP A 15 11.42 -11.08 -5.68
CA ASP A 15 12.27 -11.48 -6.81
C ASP A 15 13.05 -10.33 -7.45
N GLY A 16 12.87 -9.10 -6.94
CA GLY A 16 13.54 -7.90 -7.43
C GLY A 16 12.82 -7.20 -8.59
N SER A 17 11.63 -7.64 -8.96
CA SER A 17 10.77 -6.93 -9.90
C SER A 17 10.54 -5.49 -9.41
N LYS A 18 10.59 -4.54 -10.36
CA LYS A 18 10.35 -3.12 -10.06
C LYS A 18 8.87 -2.78 -9.89
N ASP A 19 8.02 -3.53 -10.58
CA ASP A 19 6.59 -3.27 -10.61
C ASP A 19 5.90 -3.86 -9.38
N TYR A 20 4.90 -3.15 -8.86
CA TYR A 20 4.07 -3.67 -7.78
C TYR A 20 3.18 -4.81 -8.27
N ALA A 21 3.04 -5.84 -7.46
CA ALA A 21 1.96 -6.82 -7.60
C ALA A 21 0.69 -6.27 -6.95
N TYR A 22 -0.45 -6.46 -7.61
CA TYR A 22 -1.77 -6.01 -7.15
C TYR A 22 -2.70 -7.20 -7.02
N GLY A 23 -3.38 -7.34 -5.89
CA GLY A 23 -4.29 -8.47 -5.67
C GLY A 23 -4.76 -8.56 -4.22
N THR A 24 -5.09 -9.77 -3.80
CA THR A 24 -5.49 -10.06 -2.43
C THR A 24 -4.29 -10.52 -1.63
N LEU A 25 -4.05 -9.89 -0.48
CA LEU A 25 -2.98 -10.26 0.45
C LEU A 25 -3.36 -11.52 1.22
N ASN A 26 -2.41 -12.45 1.30
CA ASN A 26 -2.46 -13.61 2.18
C ASN A 26 -1.19 -13.59 3.04
N ILE A 27 -1.37 -13.62 4.35
CA ILE A 27 -0.26 -13.73 5.31
C ILE A 27 -0.18 -15.21 5.71
N ILE A 28 0.99 -15.81 5.55
CA ILE A 28 1.25 -17.21 5.86
C ILE A 28 2.19 -17.23 7.05
N GLU A 29 1.67 -17.65 8.20
CA GLU A 29 2.50 -17.89 9.37
C GLU A 29 3.38 -19.10 9.11
N VAL A 30 4.69 -18.91 9.18
CA VAL A 30 5.66 -19.99 9.11
C VAL A 30 6.05 -20.31 10.55
N CYS A 31 5.62 -21.47 11.04
CA CYS A 31 6.05 -21.92 12.38
C CYS A 31 7.57 -21.95 12.43
N PRO A 32 8.22 -21.26 13.37
CA PRO A 32 9.65 -21.38 13.55
C PRO A 32 10.01 -22.83 13.84
N SER A 33 11.03 -23.35 13.18
CA SER A 33 11.55 -24.70 13.49
C SER A 33 11.92 -24.75 14.97
N PRO A 34 11.54 -25.81 15.71
CA PRO A 34 11.71 -25.88 17.17
C PRO A 34 13.17 -25.94 17.65
N ILE A 35 14.14 -25.69 16.78
CA ILE A 35 15.58 -25.86 17.05
C ILE A 35 16.33 -24.52 16.97
N LYS A 36 15.80 -23.44 17.49
CA LYS A 36 16.59 -22.22 17.75
C LYS A 36 16.35 -21.68 19.14
N ILE A 37 17.02 -22.30 20.11
CA ILE A 37 17.17 -21.76 21.46
C ILE A 37 18.07 -20.55 21.37
N GLY A 38 17.53 -19.32 21.61
CA GLY A 38 18.32 -18.11 21.85
C GLY A 38 18.38 -17.09 20.70
N GLN A 39 17.47 -17.12 19.72
CA GLN A 39 17.27 -15.97 18.81
C GLN A 39 15.87 -15.37 19.08
N GLU A 40 15.85 -14.03 19.15
CA GLU A 40 14.60 -13.25 19.21
C GLU A 40 13.68 -13.67 18.08
N ASP A 41 12.37 -13.73 18.36
CA ASP A 41 11.32 -14.03 17.39
C ASP A 41 11.39 -13.05 16.24
N THR A 42 12.13 -13.41 15.20
CA THR A 42 12.00 -12.73 13.91
C THR A 42 10.65 -13.13 13.34
N ASP A 43 9.82 -12.13 13.05
CA ASP A 43 8.53 -12.30 12.38
C ASP A 43 8.72 -13.19 11.14
N CYS A 44 8.30 -14.45 11.25
CA CYS A 44 8.50 -15.47 10.21
C CYS A 44 7.35 -15.49 9.21
N ASN A 45 6.54 -14.44 9.16
CA ASN A 45 5.40 -14.35 8.27
C ASN A 45 5.82 -14.14 6.82
N LEU A 46 5.24 -14.92 5.92
CA LEU A 46 5.39 -14.73 4.48
C LEU A 46 4.16 -13.98 3.95
N TYR A 47 4.41 -12.89 3.23
CA TYR A 47 3.38 -12.07 2.61
C TYR A 47 3.26 -12.44 1.13
N LYS A 48 2.07 -12.87 0.72
CA LYS A 48 1.81 -13.33 -0.65
C LYS A 48 0.60 -12.60 -1.23
N ILE A 49 0.78 -12.00 -2.41
CA ILE A 49 -0.32 -11.40 -3.17
C ILE A 49 -0.77 -12.39 -4.25
N THR A 50 -2.07 -12.67 -4.26
CA THR A 50 -2.74 -13.52 -5.25
C THR A 50 -3.60 -12.66 -6.16
N TYR A 51 -3.47 -12.85 -7.47
CA TYR A 51 -4.20 -12.11 -8.49
C TYR A 51 -4.68 -13.01 -9.62
N ARG A 52 -5.72 -12.55 -10.31
CA ARG A 52 -6.26 -13.23 -11.49
C ARG A 52 -5.45 -12.87 -12.72
N VAL A 53 -5.17 -13.85 -13.54
CA VAL A 53 -4.54 -13.66 -14.85
C VAL A 53 -5.62 -13.75 -15.91
N PRO A 54 -5.61 -12.88 -16.95
CA PRO A 54 -6.53 -13.01 -18.06
C PRO A 54 -6.42 -14.41 -18.69
N ASN A 55 -7.55 -15.04 -18.91
CA ASN A 55 -7.58 -16.31 -19.66
C ASN A 55 -7.22 -16.02 -21.12
N THR A 56 -6.19 -16.70 -21.61
CA THR A 56 -5.81 -16.67 -23.04
C THR A 56 -6.70 -17.59 -23.88
N VAL A 57 -7.47 -18.47 -23.24
CA VAL A 57 -8.41 -19.38 -23.89
C VAL A 57 -9.82 -18.97 -23.45
N ALA A 58 -10.68 -18.66 -24.42
CA ALA A 58 -12.06 -18.25 -24.20
C ALA A 58 -12.96 -19.43 -23.81
N ASP A 59 -12.59 -20.15 -22.76
CA ASP A 59 -13.45 -21.17 -22.15
C ASP A 59 -14.10 -20.59 -20.90
N TRP A 60 -15.37 -20.20 -21.04
CA TRP A 60 -16.18 -19.60 -20.00
C TRP A 60 -16.51 -20.55 -18.83
N ASN A 61 -16.26 -21.85 -18.99
CA ASN A 61 -16.47 -22.88 -17.95
C ASN A 61 -15.26 -23.08 -17.03
N LEU A 62 -14.09 -22.55 -17.39
CA LEU A 62 -12.90 -22.69 -16.56
C LEU A 62 -12.76 -21.52 -15.59
N PRO A 63 -12.41 -21.79 -14.31
CA PRO A 63 -12.09 -20.72 -13.38
C PRO A 63 -10.86 -19.94 -13.89
N TYR A 64 -10.88 -18.61 -13.73
CA TYR A 64 -9.75 -17.77 -14.09
C TYR A 64 -8.48 -18.26 -13.39
N PRO A 65 -7.37 -18.49 -14.13
CA PRO A 65 -6.12 -18.91 -13.51
C PRO A 65 -5.65 -17.83 -12.53
N GLN A 66 -5.22 -18.29 -11.36
CA GLN A 66 -4.66 -17.43 -10.33
C GLN A 66 -3.14 -17.57 -10.33
N LYS A 67 -2.47 -16.45 -10.20
CA LYS A 67 -1.04 -16.40 -9.91
C LYS A 67 -0.84 -15.77 -8.53
N SER A 68 0.27 -16.11 -7.91
CA SER A 68 0.66 -15.49 -6.66
C SER A 68 2.16 -15.20 -6.66
N THR A 69 2.53 -14.14 -5.96
CA THR A 69 3.93 -13.78 -5.74
C THR A 69 4.14 -13.41 -4.29
N PHE A 70 5.32 -13.72 -3.76
CA PHE A 70 5.72 -13.24 -2.46
C PHE A 70 6.18 -11.80 -2.57
N VAL A 71 5.82 -10.99 -1.57
CA VAL A 71 6.12 -9.54 -1.54
C VAL A 71 6.84 -9.18 -0.26
N LYS A 72 7.57 -8.09 -0.30
CA LYS A 72 8.25 -7.50 0.86
C LYS A 72 7.21 -6.90 1.80
N PRO A 73 7.18 -7.31 3.08
CA PRO A 73 6.16 -6.85 4.04
C PRO A 73 6.08 -5.33 4.15
N GLU A 74 7.21 -4.66 4.20
CA GLU A 74 7.33 -3.20 4.36
C GLU A 74 6.73 -2.41 3.20
N THR A 75 6.56 -3.05 2.03
CA THR A 75 6.00 -2.42 0.82
C THR A 75 4.51 -2.68 0.63
N VAL A 76 3.91 -3.46 1.54
CA VAL A 76 2.48 -3.78 1.45
C VAL A 76 1.67 -2.54 1.78
N GLY A 77 0.75 -2.19 0.87
CA GLY A 77 -0.17 -1.07 1.04
C GLY A 77 -1.58 -1.44 0.59
N ARG A 78 -2.58 -1.06 1.38
CA ARG A 78 -4.00 -1.29 1.08
C ARG A 78 -4.55 -0.17 0.21
N TYR A 79 -5.47 -0.50 -0.69
CA TYR A 79 -6.22 0.51 -1.45
C TYR A 79 -7.16 1.28 -0.52
N THR A 80 -7.12 2.59 -0.58
CA THR A 80 -7.90 3.47 0.29
C THR A 80 -9.39 3.53 -0.05
N GLY A 81 -9.76 3.10 -1.25
CA GLY A 81 -11.11 3.26 -1.80
C GLY A 81 -11.27 4.55 -2.60
N GLN A 82 -10.24 5.38 -2.72
CA GLN A 82 -10.26 6.61 -3.50
C GLN A 82 -9.24 6.55 -4.63
N ASP A 83 -9.57 7.25 -5.70
CA ASP A 83 -8.72 7.41 -6.88
C ASP A 83 -8.27 8.88 -6.96
N ASP A 84 -7.12 9.11 -7.59
CA ASP A 84 -6.62 10.46 -7.89
C ASP A 84 -7.40 11.11 -9.06
N VAL A 85 -7.05 12.36 -9.40
CA VAL A 85 -7.68 13.09 -10.51
C VAL A 85 -7.51 12.41 -11.87
N LEU A 86 -6.47 11.57 -12.02
CA LEU A 86 -6.22 10.77 -13.23
C LEU A 86 -6.84 9.38 -13.17
N ARG A 87 -7.62 9.07 -12.12
CA ARG A 87 -8.25 7.78 -11.83
C ARG A 87 -7.25 6.65 -11.50
N ASN A 88 -6.06 7.00 -11.02
CA ASN A 88 -5.16 6.04 -10.43
C ASN A 88 -5.60 5.72 -9.00
N LYS A 89 -5.56 4.45 -8.64
CA LYS A 89 -5.93 4.02 -7.28
C LYS A 89 -4.91 4.50 -6.26
N ILE A 90 -5.38 5.16 -5.20
CA ILE A 90 -4.53 5.63 -4.10
C ILE A 90 -4.37 4.52 -3.07
N PHE A 91 -3.12 4.17 -2.78
CA PHE A 91 -2.76 3.15 -1.80
C PHE A 91 -2.08 3.74 -0.58
N GLU A 92 -2.14 3.03 0.52
CA GLU A 92 -1.32 3.28 1.70
C GLU A 92 0.15 3.39 1.32
N GLY A 93 0.84 4.41 1.84
CA GLY A 93 2.23 4.70 1.50
C GLY A 93 2.42 5.53 0.22
N ASP A 94 1.35 5.90 -0.49
CA ASP A 94 1.48 6.86 -1.59
C ASP A 94 1.75 8.26 -1.06
N ILE A 95 2.56 9.02 -1.80
CA ILE A 95 2.77 10.44 -1.57
C ILE A 95 1.86 11.18 -2.51
N VAL A 96 0.99 12.00 -1.97
CA VAL A 96 -0.01 12.75 -2.72
C VAL A 96 0.16 14.25 -2.55
N SER A 97 -0.17 15.00 -3.59
CA SER A 97 -0.45 16.43 -3.48
C SER A 97 -1.96 16.61 -3.54
N PHE A 98 -2.50 17.52 -2.74
CA PHE A 98 -3.94 17.77 -2.63
C PHE A 98 -4.21 19.20 -2.19
N ASP A 99 -5.44 19.66 -2.37
CA ASP A 99 -5.88 20.92 -1.83
C ASP A 99 -6.64 20.68 -0.52
N ASP A 100 -6.23 21.40 0.52
CA ASP A 100 -6.88 21.36 1.84
C ASP A 100 -8.20 22.14 1.86
N ILE A 101 -8.82 22.23 3.02
CA ILE A 101 -10.11 22.97 3.18
C ILE A 101 -10.00 24.48 2.91
N ASN A 102 -8.79 25.04 2.92
CA ASN A 102 -8.51 26.43 2.61
C ASN A 102 -8.11 26.65 1.15
N ASN A 103 -8.08 25.60 0.35
CA ASN A 103 -7.51 25.54 -1.01
C ASN A 103 -5.99 25.79 -1.06
N ASP A 104 -5.28 25.50 0.03
CA ASP A 104 -3.83 25.50 0.03
C ASP A 104 -3.29 24.16 -0.47
N ARG A 105 -2.30 24.22 -1.37
CA ARG A 105 -1.67 23.01 -1.92
C ARG A 105 -0.74 22.38 -0.90
N VAL A 106 -1.09 21.20 -0.45
CA VAL A 106 -0.37 20.45 0.57
C VAL A 106 0.16 19.12 -0.01
N PHE A 107 1.23 18.62 0.57
CA PHE A 107 1.83 17.34 0.22
C PHE A 107 1.85 16.45 1.46
N GLY A 108 1.55 15.19 1.27
CA GLY A 108 1.55 14.27 2.39
C GLY A 108 1.59 12.81 1.96
N ILE A 109 1.78 11.94 2.94
CA ILE A 109 1.73 10.50 2.75
C ILE A 109 0.40 9.95 3.23
N VAL A 110 -0.12 9.01 2.46
CA VAL A 110 -1.36 8.31 2.80
C VAL A 110 -1.08 7.23 3.83
N ILE A 111 -1.76 7.31 4.97
CA ILE A 111 -1.65 6.38 6.08
C ILE A 111 -3.04 5.97 6.59
N PHE A 112 -3.10 4.85 7.30
CA PHE A 112 -4.27 4.51 8.09
C PHE A 112 -4.05 5.01 9.52
N ASN A 113 -4.83 6.01 9.92
CA ASN A 113 -4.75 6.56 11.28
C ASN A 113 -5.49 5.63 12.25
N MET A 114 -4.76 5.05 13.18
CA MET A 114 -5.29 4.09 14.16
C MET A 114 -6.15 4.77 15.23
N ASP A 115 -5.91 6.05 15.52
CA ASP A 115 -6.68 6.78 16.54
C ASP A 115 -8.09 7.09 16.05
N THR A 116 -8.23 7.45 14.78
CA THR A 116 -9.51 7.78 14.14
C THR A 116 -10.11 6.62 13.35
N LEU A 117 -9.39 5.52 13.21
CA LEU A 117 -9.74 4.35 12.38
C LEU A 117 -10.15 4.73 10.96
N SER A 118 -9.44 5.69 10.38
CA SER A 118 -9.74 6.25 9.06
C SER A 118 -8.48 6.48 8.22
N TRP A 119 -8.69 6.61 6.91
CA TRP A 119 -7.62 7.02 6.01
C TRP A 119 -7.32 8.50 6.19
N ALA A 120 -6.04 8.82 6.34
CA ALA A 120 -5.55 10.18 6.49
C ALA A 120 -4.34 10.43 5.59
N ILE A 121 -4.07 11.70 5.33
CA ILE A 121 -2.83 12.17 4.72
C ILE A 121 -2.04 12.87 5.82
N ALA A 122 -0.83 12.40 6.11
CA ALA A 122 0.07 13.04 7.06
C ALA A 122 1.04 13.94 6.31
N ASP A 123 1.14 15.21 6.71
CA ASP A 123 2.13 16.13 6.16
C ASP A 123 3.46 16.11 6.95
N ALA A 124 4.41 16.91 6.51
CA ALA A 124 5.73 17.02 7.14
C ALA A 124 5.70 17.54 8.59
N TYR A 125 4.63 18.21 8.98
CA TYR A 125 4.45 18.78 10.33
C TYR A 125 3.63 17.89 11.25
N LYS A 126 3.36 16.62 10.81
CA LYS A 126 2.50 15.66 11.52
C LYS A 126 1.05 16.16 11.68
N ILE A 127 0.59 17.00 10.75
CA ILE A 127 -0.81 17.36 10.64
C ILE A 127 -1.51 16.28 9.83
N TYR A 128 -2.63 15.80 10.34
CA TYR A 128 -3.42 14.76 9.70
C TYR A 128 -4.64 15.36 9.01
N TYR A 129 -4.74 15.14 7.72
CA TYR A 129 -5.88 15.56 6.91
C TYR A 129 -6.72 14.33 6.58
N ASP A 130 -8.03 14.41 6.83
CA ASP A 130 -8.94 13.35 6.43
C ASP A 130 -8.88 13.15 4.91
N LEU A 131 -8.57 11.96 4.46
CA LEU A 131 -8.46 11.65 3.03
C LEU A 131 -9.78 11.96 2.29
N CYS A 132 -10.94 11.77 2.93
CA CYS A 132 -12.25 12.04 2.33
C CYS A 132 -12.56 13.53 2.13
N ARG A 133 -11.80 14.42 2.75
CA ARG A 133 -11.96 15.89 2.63
C ARG A 133 -10.94 16.54 1.72
N ALA A 134 -9.89 15.80 1.35
CA ALA A 134 -8.89 16.28 0.41
C ALA A 134 -9.48 16.36 -0.99
N SER A 135 -9.27 17.46 -1.68
CA SER A 135 -9.69 17.64 -3.07
C SER A 135 -8.50 17.71 -4.01
N ASP A 136 -8.74 17.52 -5.29
CA ASP A 136 -7.75 17.60 -6.37
C ASP A 136 -6.47 16.79 -6.13
N MET A 137 -6.65 15.58 -5.58
CA MET A 137 -5.53 14.69 -5.22
C MET A 137 -4.80 14.17 -6.45
N SER A 138 -3.47 14.23 -6.41
CA SER A 138 -2.59 13.65 -7.43
C SER A 138 -1.47 12.85 -6.78
N ILE A 139 -1.27 11.61 -7.21
CA ILE A 139 -0.16 10.77 -6.75
C ILE A 139 1.13 11.31 -7.38
N ILE A 140 2.11 11.67 -6.54
CA ILE A 140 3.42 12.18 -6.97
C ILE A 140 4.55 11.19 -6.72
N GLY A 141 4.29 10.11 -5.98
CA GLY A 141 5.24 9.06 -5.69
C GLY A 141 4.74 8.12 -4.61
N ASN A 142 5.66 7.35 -4.03
CA ASN A 142 5.38 6.49 -2.88
C ASN A 142 6.60 6.41 -1.94
N LYS A 143 6.37 5.94 -0.72
CA LYS A 143 7.40 5.85 0.33
C LYS A 143 8.59 4.95 -0.03
N ASP A 144 8.37 3.93 -0.87
CA ASP A 144 9.36 2.90 -1.16
C ASP A 144 10.32 3.32 -2.27
N ASP A 145 9.80 4.00 -3.31
CA ASP A 145 10.56 4.39 -4.49
C ASP A 145 11.13 5.80 -4.39
N ASN A 146 10.42 6.70 -3.71
CA ASN A 146 10.72 8.13 -3.73
C ASN A 146 11.27 8.64 -2.38
N LYS A 147 12.22 7.90 -1.79
CA LYS A 147 12.86 8.26 -0.51
C LYS A 147 13.47 9.67 -0.51
N ILE A 148 13.83 10.21 -1.67
CA ILE A 148 14.34 11.58 -1.81
C ILE A 148 13.25 12.61 -1.52
N LEU A 149 12.01 12.36 -1.98
CA LEU A 149 10.87 13.24 -1.68
C LEU A 149 10.64 13.30 -0.17
N LEU A 150 10.81 12.18 0.51
CA LEU A 150 10.63 12.08 1.96
C LEU A 150 11.71 12.86 2.74
N LYS A 151 12.97 12.84 2.26
CA LYS A 151 14.07 13.58 2.89
C LYS A 151 13.89 15.10 2.79
N ASN A 152 13.32 15.59 1.68
CA ASN A 152 13.08 17.01 1.46
C ASN A 152 12.02 17.59 2.41
N PHE A 153 11.20 16.72 3.02
CA PHE A 153 10.16 17.09 3.97
C PHE A 153 10.59 16.95 5.44
N GLU A 154 11.88 16.65 5.74
CA GLU A 154 12.42 16.42 7.10
C GLU A 154 11.61 15.38 7.91
N TRP A 155 11.02 14.41 7.24
CA TRP A 155 10.14 13.43 7.86
C TRP A 155 10.89 12.35 8.63
N ASN A 156 10.65 12.28 9.94
CA ASN A 156 11.13 11.18 10.77
C ASN A 156 10.14 10.00 10.67
N TRP A 157 10.37 9.13 9.68
CA TRP A 157 9.51 8.00 9.35
C TRP A 157 9.52 6.84 10.33
N SER A 158 10.44 6.85 11.31
CA SER A 158 10.61 5.73 12.24
C SER A 158 9.38 5.44 13.12
N GLU A 159 8.36 6.30 13.10
CA GLU A 159 7.14 6.13 13.88
C GLU A 159 5.99 5.49 13.07
N TYR A 160 6.15 5.27 11.76
CA TYR A 160 5.09 4.76 10.86
C TYR A 160 5.46 3.48 10.11
N VAL A 161 6.55 2.81 10.50
CA VAL A 161 7.02 1.55 9.93
C VAL A 161 7.01 0.46 10.99
#